data_1ea99bf75b15b677fe28c768cb3e43ff
#
_entry.id   1ea99bf75b15b677fe28c768cb3e43ff
#
_cell.length_a   1.000
_cell.length_b   1.000
_cell.length_c   1.000
_cell.angle_alpha   90.00
_cell.angle_beta   90.00
_cell.angle_gamma   90.00
#
_symmetry.space_group_name_H-M   'P 1'
#
loop_
_entity.id
_entity.type
_entity.pdbx_description
1 polymer ?
#
loop_
_entity_poly.entity_id
_entity_poly.type
_entity_poly.pdbx_seq_one_letter_code
_entity_poly.pdbx_strand_id
1 'polypeptide(L)'
;SLDAPLSGTTFFNFTASHDGIGISPLEGLVHQERIEALITATEKSGGRISFRRTPDGNDVPYELNVTYRDLLGTDQGLVVDRFILSQTVMLSLAGIPGIYFHSLVGSGNDISGMEESGIPRRINRQKYDWDELSHVLTDKGSLQFEIFNRYRSLVYIRTQQSAFHPNGDQ
;
A
#
# COMPACT_ATOMS: atom_id res chain seq x y z
N SER A 1 4.08 -0.13 -22.51
CA SER A 1 5.35 0.33 -21.92
C SER A 1 5.22 1.82 -21.62
N LEU A 2 5.79 2.28 -20.55
CA LEU A 2 5.95 3.70 -20.27
C LEU A 2 7.20 4.19 -20.98
N ASP A 3 7.16 5.42 -21.51
CA ASP A 3 8.35 6.06 -22.05
C ASP A 3 9.36 6.34 -20.93
N ALA A 4 10.64 6.33 -21.26
CA ALA A 4 11.69 6.68 -20.33
C ALA A 4 11.48 8.12 -19.81
N PRO A 5 11.73 8.39 -18.51
CA PRO A 5 11.61 9.72 -17.99
C PRO A 5 12.62 10.68 -18.63
N LEU A 6 12.28 11.95 -18.74
CA LEU A 6 13.17 12.98 -19.28
C LEU A 6 14.43 13.11 -18.40
N SER A 7 15.54 13.56 -19.01
CA SER A 7 16.77 13.81 -18.27
C SER A 7 16.53 14.72 -17.04
N GLY A 8 17.04 14.32 -15.89
CA GLY A 8 16.84 15.02 -14.61
C GLY A 8 15.51 14.72 -13.91
N THR A 9 14.69 13.82 -14.45
CA THR A 9 13.45 13.34 -13.82
C THR A 9 13.49 11.84 -13.60
N THR A 10 12.63 11.31 -12.72
CA THR A 10 12.48 9.87 -12.51
C THR A 10 11.07 9.54 -12.04
N PHE A 11 10.71 8.27 -12.07
CA PHE A 11 9.44 7.79 -11.50
C PHE A 11 9.51 7.75 -9.99
N PHE A 12 8.37 7.98 -9.34
CA PHE A 12 8.18 7.76 -7.90
C PHE A 12 7.11 6.68 -7.72
N ASN A 13 7.54 5.49 -7.29
CA ASN A 13 6.70 4.31 -7.22
C ASN A 13 6.30 4.00 -5.78
N PHE A 14 5.02 3.82 -5.51
CA PHE A 14 4.53 3.40 -4.20
C PHE A 14 3.22 2.62 -4.33
N THR A 15 2.94 1.75 -3.37
CA THR A 15 1.73 0.92 -3.34
C THR A 15 0.63 1.51 -2.46
N ALA A 16 0.99 2.29 -1.46
CA ALA A 16 0.07 2.89 -0.51
C ALA A 16 0.64 4.19 0.07
N SER A 17 -0.23 5.04 0.55
CA SER A 17 0.10 6.28 1.25
C SER A 17 -0.75 6.44 2.52
N HIS A 18 -0.56 7.57 3.22
CA HIS A 18 -1.38 7.94 4.38
C HIS A 18 -2.86 8.20 4.03
N ASP A 19 -3.17 8.45 2.76
CA ASP A 19 -4.55 8.67 2.30
C ASP A 19 -5.32 7.38 2.06
N GLY A 20 -4.62 6.33 1.65
CA GLY A 20 -5.21 5.06 1.22
C GLY A 20 -4.71 4.66 -0.16
N ILE A 21 -5.54 3.98 -0.92
CA ILE A 21 -5.24 3.50 -2.26
C ILE A 21 -6.12 4.25 -3.25
N GLY A 22 -5.52 5.15 -4.04
CA GLY A 22 -6.22 5.91 -5.07
C GLY A 22 -6.62 5.03 -6.25
N ILE A 23 -7.88 5.09 -6.65
CA ILE A 23 -8.39 4.35 -7.82
C ILE A 23 -8.74 5.24 -9.01
N SER A 24 -8.79 6.55 -8.85
CA SER A 24 -9.04 7.47 -9.97
C SER A 24 -8.07 7.28 -11.15
N PRO A 25 -6.76 6.98 -10.95
CA PRO A 25 -5.86 6.71 -12.08
C PRO A 25 -6.20 5.47 -12.89
N LEU A 26 -7.07 4.59 -12.38
CA LEU A 26 -7.52 3.39 -13.09
C LEU A 26 -8.65 3.68 -14.07
N GLU A 27 -9.30 4.84 -13.97
CA GLU A 27 -10.40 5.25 -14.86
C GLU A 27 -9.89 5.26 -16.32
N GLY A 28 -10.58 4.51 -17.18
CA GLY A 28 -10.20 4.36 -18.60
C GLY A 28 -9.02 3.43 -18.87
N LEU A 29 -8.28 2.98 -17.86
CA LEU A 29 -7.17 2.03 -18.00
C LEU A 29 -7.60 0.58 -17.78
N VAL A 30 -8.59 0.35 -16.92
CA VAL A 30 -9.12 -0.98 -16.63
C VAL A 30 -10.63 -1.00 -16.81
N HIS A 31 -11.18 -2.20 -17.06
CA HIS A 31 -12.63 -2.37 -17.13
C HIS A 31 -13.30 -2.07 -15.79
N GLN A 32 -14.49 -1.48 -15.83
CA GLN A 32 -15.28 -1.09 -14.66
C GLN A 32 -15.48 -2.23 -13.65
N GLU A 33 -15.68 -3.45 -14.12
CA GLU A 33 -15.80 -4.66 -13.29
C GLU A 33 -14.59 -4.87 -12.37
N ARG A 34 -13.38 -4.46 -12.79
CA ARG A 34 -12.16 -4.56 -11.96
C ARG A 34 -12.18 -3.54 -10.83
N ILE A 35 -12.69 -2.34 -11.08
CA ILE A 35 -12.86 -1.29 -10.06
C ILE A 35 -13.89 -1.76 -9.03
N GLU A 36 -15.01 -2.32 -9.47
CA GLU A 36 -16.06 -2.88 -8.60
C GLU A 36 -15.54 -4.06 -7.76
N ALA A 37 -14.70 -4.90 -8.33
CA ALA A 37 -14.04 -5.98 -7.59
C ALA A 37 -13.12 -5.45 -6.49
N LEU A 38 -12.37 -4.35 -6.73
CA LEU A 38 -11.52 -3.71 -5.73
C LEU A 38 -12.36 -3.07 -4.61
N ILE A 39 -13.46 -2.42 -4.95
CA ILE A 39 -14.43 -1.86 -3.99
C ILE A 39 -14.96 -2.98 -3.08
N THR A 40 -15.47 -4.06 -3.70
CA THR A 40 -15.99 -5.22 -2.97
C THR A 40 -14.93 -5.86 -2.07
N ALA A 41 -13.69 -5.99 -2.55
CA ALA A 41 -12.60 -6.53 -1.75
C ALA A 41 -12.26 -5.62 -0.56
N THR A 42 -12.29 -4.30 -0.75
CA THR A 42 -12.07 -3.31 0.31
C THR A 42 -13.12 -3.44 1.41
N GLU A 43 -14.41 -3.50 1.05
CA GLU A 43 -15.51 -3.65 2.00
C GLU A 43 -15.42 -4.97 2.77
N LYS A 44 -15.13 -6.07 2.08
CA LYS A 44 -14.91 -7.39 2.70
C LYS A 44 -13.74 -7.41 3.69
N SER A 45 -12.74 -6.56 3.45
CA SER A 45 -11.59 -6.40 4.34
C SER A 45 -11.85 -5.41 5.49
N GLY A 46 -13.08 -4.93 5.67
CA GLY A 46 -13.46 -3.97 6.70
C GLY A 46 -13.10 -2.52 6.37
N GLY A 47 -12.62 -2.26 5.15
CA GLY A 47 -12.30 -0.93 4.67
C GLY A 47 -13.52 -0.06 4.37
N ARG A 48 -13.27 1.15 3.92
CA ARG A 48 -14.28 2.13 3.51
C ARG A 48 -13.91 2.71 2.17
N ILE A 49 -14.90 3.25 1.46
CA ILE A 49 -14.72 3.91 0.17
C ILE A 49 -14.96 5.40 0.36
N SER A 50 -14.02 6.22 -0.12
CA SER A 50 -14.22 7.65 -0.23
C SER A 50 -14.74 8.01 -1.63
N PHE A 51 -15.71 8.91 -1.65
CA PHE A 51 -16.35 9.38 -2.88
C PHE A 51 -16.02 10.84 -3.13
N ARG A 52 -15.91 11.21 -4.40
CA ARG A 52 -15.83 12.60 -4.84
C ARG A 52 -17.08 12.94 -5.67
N ARG A 53 -17.53 14.17 -5.55
CA ARG A 53 -18.62 14.68 -6.37
C ARG A 53 -18.09 15.15 -7.71
N THR A 54 -18.70 14.66 -8.80
CA THR A 54 -18.41 15.12 -10.14
C THR A 54 -19.14 16.43 -10.46
N PRO A 55 -18.74 17.18 -11.49
CA PRO A 55 -19.49 18.38 -11.95
C PRO A 55 -20.96 18.10 -12.27
N ASP A 56 -21.27 16.88 -12.73
CA ASP A 56 -22.63 16.43 -13.06
C ASP A 56 -23.45 16.06 -11.82
N GLY A 57 -22.88 16.19 -10.61
CA GLY A 57 -23.56 15.94 -9.35
C GLY A 57 -23.57 14.49 -8.90
N ASN A 58 -22.88 13.58 -9.59
CA ASN A 58 -22.76 12.17 -9.21
C ASN A 58 -21.63 11.97 -8.21
N ASP A 59 -21.79 11.03 -7.30
CA ASP A 59 -20.72 10.61 -6.39
C ASP A 59 -19.99 9.41 -7.00
N VAL A 60 -18.67 9.56 -7.26
CA VAL A 60 -17.82 8.50 -7.81
C VAL A 60 -16.76 8.09 -6.81
N PRO A 61 -16.47 6.78 -6.68
CA PRO A 61 -15.42 6.32 -5.78
C PRO A 61 -14.06 6.78 -6.31
N TYR A 62 -13.19 7.29 -5.42
CA TYR A 62 -11.86 7.75 -5.82
C TYR A 62 -10.73 7.18 -4.96
N GLU A 63 -11.04 6.68 -3.79
CA GLU A 63 -10.04 6.20 -2.83
C GLU A 63 -10.57 5.05 -1.98
N LEU A 64 -9.77 4.01 -1.82
CA LEU A 64 -10.02 2.88 -0.93
C LEU A 64 -9.32 3.14 0.40
N ASN A 65 -10.09 3.31 1.47
CA ASN A 65 -9.58 3.49 2.82
C ASN A 65 -9.44 2.12 3.48
N VAL A 66 -8.28 1.55 3.33
CA VAL A 66 -7.91 0.21 3.80
C VAL A 66 -6.40 0.12 3.84
N THR A 67 -5.81 -0.67 4.76
CA THR A 67 -4.39 -0.95 4.67
C THR A 67 -4.11 -1.85 3.47
N TYR A 68 -2.99 -1.61 2.80
CA TYR A 68 -2.62 -2.38 1.61
C TYR A 68 -2.49 -3.87 1.90
N ARG A 69 -2.00 -4.22 3.10
CA ARG A 69 -1.91 -5.60 3.57
C ARG A 69 -3.29 -6.27 3.62
N ASP A 70 -4.27 -5.63 4.26
CA ASP A 70 -5.58 -6.24 4.47
C ASP A 70 -6.40 -6.28 3.18
N LEU A 71 -6.19 -5.34 2.24
CA LEU A 71 -6.79 -5.40 0.90
C LEU A 71 -6.33 -6.64 0.11
N LEU A 72 -5.08 -7.08 0.29
CA LEU A 72 -4.55 -8.28 -0.39
C LEU A 72 -5.14 -9.59 0.14
N GLY A 73 -5.97 -9.51 1.15
CA GLY A 73 -6.74 -10.61 1.71
C GLY A 73 -6.29 -11.05 3.09
N THR A 74 -7.25 -11.56 3.84
CA THR A 74 -7.11 -12.00 5.23
C THR A 74 -6.83 -13.50 5.37
N ASP A 75 -6.61 -14.22 4.28
CA ASP A 75 -6.15 -15.61 4.31
C ASP A 75 -4.77 -15.66 4.99
N GLN A 76 -4.78 -16.01 6.26
CA GLN A 76 -3.60 -15.96 7.14
C GLN A 76 -2.41 -16.77 6.61
N GLY A 77 -2.66 -17.82 5.81
CA GLY A 77 -1.60 -18.63 5.22
C GLY A 77 -0.81 -17.93 4.10
N LEU A 78 -1.39 -16.91 3.44
CA LEU A 78 -0.80 -16.30 2.25
C LEU A 78 -0.66 -14.77 2.34
N VAL A 79 -1.13 -14.12 3.41
CA VAL A 79 -1.15 -12.66 3.50
C VAL A 79 0.27 -12.06 3.39
N VAL A 80 1.23 -12.64 4.08
CA VAL A 80 2.63 -12.17 4.04
C VAL A 80 3.21 -12.34 2.64
N ASP A 81 3.03 -13.50 2.03
CA ASP A 81 3.60 -13.80 0.71
C ASP A 81 3.00 -12.89 -0.37
N ARG A 82 1.69 -12.68 -0.37
CA ARG A 82 1.02 -11.74 -1.29
C ARG A 82 1.53 -10.31 -1.10
N PHE A 83 1.62 -9.88 0.17
CA PHE A 83 2.12 -8.55 0.48
C PHE A 83 3.57 -8.38 0.00
N ILE A 84 4.47 -9.29 0.38
CA ILE A 84 5.88 -9.24 0.00
C ILE A 84 6.07 -9.34 -1.52
N LEU A 85 5.31 -10.19 -2.21
CA LEU A 85 5.33 -10.26 -3.68
C LEU A 85 4.98 -8.91 -4.30
N SER A 86 3.93 -8.25 -3.83
CA SER A 86 3.52 -6.93 -4.35
C SER A 86 4.58 -5.85 -4.12
N GLN A 87 5.25 -5.86 -2.96
CA GLN A 87 6.34 -4.94 -2.66
C GLN A 87 7.59 -5.27 -3.50
N THR A 88 7.84 -6.55 -3.77
CA THR A 88 8.92 -6.98 -4.68
C THR A 88 8.71 -6.42 -6.08
N VAL A 89 7.47 -6.52 -6.60
CA VAL A 89 7.12 -5.92 -7.91
C VAL A 89 7.36 -4.41 -7.90
N MET A 90 6.86 -3.69 -6.89
CA MET A 90 7.06 -2.24 -6.77
C MET A 90 8.55 -1.88 -6.70
N LEU A 91 9.33 -2.61 -5.89
CA LEU A 91 10.76 -2.40 -5.74
C LEU A 91 11.57 -2.80 -6.98
N SER A 92 11.03 -3.59 -7.89
CA SER A 92 11.70 -3.96 -9.15
C SER A 92 11.52 -2.93 -10.27
N LEU A 93 10.60 -1.98 -10.12
CA LEU A 93 10.35 -0.96 -11.12
C LEU A 93 11.45 0.10 -11.14
N ALA A 94 11.65 0.70 -12.32
CA ALA A 94 12.51 1.86 -12.51
C ALA A 94 12.04 3.04 -11.68
N GLY A 95 12.97 3.79 -11.07
CA GLY A 95 12.66 4.99 -10.29
C GLY A 95 12.94 4.86 -8.79
N ILE A 96 12.38 5.79 -8.03
CA ILE A 96 12.56 5.88 -6.58
C ILE A 96 11.34 5.25 -5.89
N PRO A 97 11.51 4.20 -5.07
CA PRO A 97 10.42 3.62 -4.32
C PRO A 97 10.05 4.47 -3.10
N GLY A 98 8.77 4.79 -2.96
CA GLY A 98 8.20 5.37 -1.76
C GLY A 98 7.65 4.29 -0.85
N ILE A 99 8.20 4.17 0.36
CA ILE A 99 7.78 3.15 1.32
C ILE A 99 6.97 3.82 2.42
N TYR A 100 5.67 3.55 2.42
CA TYR A 100 4.80 4.02 3.48
C TYR A 100 5.10 3.30 4.80
N PHE A 101 5.16 4.05 5.91
CA PHE A 101 5.52 3.52 7.22
C PHE A 101 4.68 2.31 7.62
N HIS A 102 3.35 2.40 7.49
CA HIS A 102 2.46 1.29 7.85
C HIS A 102 2.61 0.06 6.93
N SER A 103 3.03 0.26 5.69
CA SER A 103 3.41 -0.85 4.82
C SER A 103 4.71 -1.51 5.28
N LEU A 104 5.70 -0.71 5.71
CA LEU A 104 6.98 -1.25 6.21
C LEU A 104 6.80 -2.11 7.46
N VAL A 105 6.00 -1.65 8.42
CA VAL A 105 5.76 -2.37 9.68
C VAL A 105 4.61 -3.37 9.60
N GLY A 106 3.99 -3.54 8.43
CA GLY A 106 2.92 -4.52 8.22
C GLY A 106 1.65 -4.26 9.02
N SER A 107 1.26 -2.99 9.22
CA SER A 107 0.04 -2.64 9.95
C SER A 107 -1.20 -3.21 9.28
N GLY A 108 -2.15 -3.67 10.09
CA GLY A 108 -3.51 -3.94 9.66
C GLY A 108 -4.42 -2.72 9.76
N ASN A 109 -5.69 -2.92 9.46
CA ASN A 109 -6.72 -1.90 9.59
C ASN A 109 -6.91 -1.49 11.06
N ASP A 110 -6.81 -0.20 11.33
CA ASP A 110 -7.13 0.40 12.63
C ASP A 110 -8.63 0.74 12.68
N ILE A 111 -9.45 -0.30 12.86
CA ILE A 111 -10.91 -0.17 12.89
C ILE A 111 -11.35 0.71 14.06
N SER A 112 -10.80 0.48 15.27
CA SER A 112 -11.15 1.27 16.46
C SER A 112 -10.81 2.74 16.28
N GLY A 113 -9.60 3.06 15.79
CA GLY A 113 -9.22 4.45 15.54
C GLY A 113 -10.06 5.13 14.46
N MET A 114 -10.53 4.38 13.48
CA MET A 114 -11.46 4.89 12.47
C MET A 114 -12.85 5.17 13.08
N GLU A 115 -13.39 4.26 13.87
CA GLU A 115 -14.70 4.42 14.51
C GLU A 115 -14.70 5.55 15.54
N GLU A 116 -13.68 5.63 16.38
CA GLU A 116 -13.53 6.69 17.38
C GLU A 116 -13.41 8.10 16.77
N SER A 117 -12.69 8.21 15.64
CA SER A 117 -12.45 9.50 14.99
C SER A 117 -13.56 9.91 14.01
N GLY A 118 -14.36 8.96 13.53
CA GLY A 118 -15.30 9.16 12.44
C GLY A 118 -14.64 9.48 11.08
N ILE A 119 -13.32 9.28 10.96
CA ILE A 119 -12.54 9.62 9.76
C ILE A 119 -12.13 8.33 9.04
N PRO A 120 -12.66 8.02 7.82
CA PRO A 120 -12.33 6.79 7.10
C PRO A 120 -10.84 6.53 6.91
N ARG A 121 -10.06 7.56 6.59
CA ARG A 121 -8.60 7.47 6.38
C ARG A 121 -7.83 7.05 7.63
N ARG A 122 -8.43 7.20 8.83
CA ARG A 122 -7.80 6.81 10.09
C ARG A 122 -7.50 5.31 10.13
N ILE A 123 -8.22 4.51 9.37
CA ILE A 123 -8.05 3.05 9.27
C ILE A 123 -6.63 2.62 8.88
N ASN A 124 -5.94 3.42 8.06
CA ASN A 124 -4.56 3.15 7.64
C ASN A 124 -3.52 4.08 8.27
N ARG A 125 -3.87 4.72 9.40
CA ARG A 125 -3.02 5.66 10.14
C ARG A 125 -2.97 5.31 11.61
N GLN A 126 -2.83 4.02 11.95
CA GLN A 126 -2.72 3.56 13.33
C GLN A 126 -1.63 4.33 14.07
N LYS A 127 -1.94 4.82 15.26
CA LYS A 127 -0.95 5.41 16.15
C LYS A 127 -0.36 4.30 17.00
N TYR A 128 0.94 4.13 16.92
CA TYR A 128 1.67 3.18 17.74
C TYR A 128 2.30 3.87 18.94
N ASP A 129 2.25 3.22 20.07
CA ASP A 129 3.23 3.41 21.12
C ASP A 129 4.55 2.77 20.70
N TRP A 130 5.68 3.36 21.11
CA TRP A 130 6.99 2.86 20.71
C TRP A 130 7.30 1.48 21.27
N ASP A 131 6.95 1.24 22.54
CA ASP A 131 7.24 -0.02 23.21
C ASP A 131 6.38 -1.15 22.63
N GLU A 132 5.10 -0.88 22.36
CA GLU A 132 4.19 -1.81 21.69
C GLU A 132 4.69 -2.18 20.29
N LEU A 133 5.06 -1.18 19.47
CA LEU A 133 5.58 -1.43 18.14
C LEU A 133 6.88 -2.22 18.17
N SER A 134 7.80 -1.84 19.05
CA SER A 134 9.09 -2.55 19.22
C SER A 134 8.88 -4.00 19.63
N HIS A 135 7.93 -4.25 20.53
CA HIS A 135 7.58 -5.60 20.94
C HIS A 135 7.07 -6.43 19.75
N VAL A 136 6.09 -5.92 19.03
CA VAL A 136 5.49 -6.62 17.87
C VAL A 136 6.51 -6.88 16.77
N LEU A 137 7.42 -5.94 16.50
CA LEU A 137 8.47 -6.09 15.47
C LEU A 137 9.62 -7.04 15.89
N THR A 138 9.67 -7.45 17.14
CA THR A 138 10.64 -8.44 17.66
C THR A 138 10.01 -9.80 17.97
N ASP A 139 8.69 -9.88 18.07
CA ASP A 139 7.95 -11.13 18.26
C ASP A 139 7.92 -11.96 16.97
N LYS A 140 8.70 -13.05 16.96
CA LYS A 140 8.80 -13.98 15.83
C LYS A 140 7.48 -14.66 15.43
N GLY A 141 6.47 -14.62 16.28
CA GLY A 141 5.13 -15.15 16.02
C GLY A 141 4.20 -14.13 15.36
N SER A 142 4.59 -12.86 15.27
CA SER A 142 3.75 -11.80 14.71
C SER A 142 3.88 -11.70 13.18
N LEU A 143 2.77 -11.35 12.51
CA LEU A 143 2.79 -11.04 11.07
C LEU A 143 3.66 -9.80 10.78
N GLN A 144 3.67 -8.83 11.69
CA GLN A 144 4.45 -7.61 11.54
C GLN A 144 5.96 -7.90 11.56
N PHE A 145 6.42 -8.81 12.45
CA PHE A 145 7.81 -9.24 12.44
C PHE A 145 8.20 -9.84 11.09
N GLU A 146 7.39 -10.74 10.55
CA GLU A 146 7.70 -11.41 9.28
C GLU A 146 7.72 -10.41 8.11
N ILE A 147 6.68 -9.57 8.00
CA ILE A 147 6.59 -8.54 6.97
C ILE A 147 7.79 -7.59 7.07
N PHE A 148 8.05 -7.02 8.26
CA PHE A 148 9.11 -6.04 8.46
C PHE A 148 10.48 -6.60 8.08
N ASN A 149 10.82 -7.81 8.51
CA ASN A 149 12.12 -8.40 8.21
C ASN A 149 12.28 -8.75 6.72
N ARG A 150 11.25 -9.32 6.09
CA ARG A 150 11.29 -9.64 4.66
C ARG A 150 11.33 -8.37 3.81
N TYR A 151 10.53 -7.35 4.16
CA TYR A 151 10.52 -6.08 3.42
C TYR A 151 11.85 -5.35 3.56
N ARG A 152 12.39 -5.25 4.78
CA ARG A 152 13.72 -4.68 5.03
C ARG A 152 14.81 -5.38 4.21
N SER A 153 14.74 -6.71 4.08
CA SER A 153 15.69 -7.48 3.27
C SER A 153 15.58 -7.13 1.78
N LEU A 154 14.36 -6.96 1.25
CA LEU A 154 14.14 -6.51 -0.14
C LEU A 154 14.73 -5.11 -0.38
N VAL A 155 14.49 -4.17 0.53
CA VAL A 155 15.05 -2.81 0.46
C VAL A 155 16.58 -2.87 0.49
N TYR A 156 17.15 -3.67 1.39
CA TYR A 156 18.60 -3.85 1.45
C TYR A 156 19.17 -4.40 0.14
N ILE A 157 18.57 -5.46 -0.41
CA ILE A 157 19.01 -6.03 -1.70
C ILE A 157 18.98 -4.94 -2.79
N ARG A 158 17.86 -4.21 -2.91
CA ARG A 158 17.73 -3.14 -3.90
C ARG A 158 18.83 -2.08 -3.75
N THR A 159 19.12 -1.64 -2.53
CA THR A 159 20.13 -0.59 -2.29
C THR A 159 21.57 -1.03 -2.57
N GLN A 160 21.82 -2.34 -2.64
CA GLN A 160 23.16 -2.89 -2.97
C GLN A 160 23.35 -3.12 -4.48
N GLN A 161 22.30 -2.97 -5.31
CA GLN A 161 22.38 -3.25 -6.73
C GLN A 161 22.43 -1.95 -7.54
N SER A 162 23.52 -1.74 -8.29
CA SER A 162 23.69 -0.55 -9.13
C SER A 162 22.63 -0.41 -10.23
N ALA A 163 22.08 -1.53 -10.68
CA ALA A 163 20.95 -1.55 -11.66
C ALA A 163 19.73 -0.76 -11.19
N PHE A 164 19.52 -0.59 -9.88
CA PHE A 164 18.42 0.18 -9.33
C PHE A 164 18.76 1.65 -9.03
N HIS A 165 19.96 2.10 -9.40
CA HIS A 165 20.28 3.51 -9.28
C HIS A 165 19.38 4.34 -10.22
N PRO A 166 18.83 5.49 -9.79
CA PRO A 166 17.92 6.29 -10.62
C PRO A 166 18.48 6.70 -12.00
N ASN A 167 19.80 6.78 -12.12
CA ASN A 167 20.51 7.09 -13.37
C ASN A 167 21.13 5.83 -14.01
N GLY A 168 20.79 4.64 -13.53
CA GLY A 168 21.25 3.38 -14.13
C GLY A 168 20.44 3.04 -15.39
N ASP A 169 21.08 2.40 -16.36
CA ASP A 169 20.38 1.77 -17.47
C ASP A 169 19.60 0.55 -16.93
N GLN A 170 18.28 0.58 -17.06
CA GLN A 170 17.37 -0.46 -16.61
C GLN A 170 16.69 -1.16 -17.77
#